data_066ec8eb52e53f60e54b6c0e8ffdeba4
#
_entry.id   066ec8eb52e53f60e54b6c0e8ffdeba4
#
_cell.length_a   1.000
_cell.length_b   1.000
_cell.length_c   1.000
_cell.angle_alpha   90.00
_cell.angle_beta   90.00
_cell.angle_gamma   90.00
#
_symmetry.space_group_name_H-M   'P 1'
#
loop_
_entity.id
_entity.type
_entity.pdbx_description
1 polymer ?
#
loop_
_entity_poly.entity_id
_entity_poly.type
_entity_poly.pdbx_seq_one_letter_code
_entity_poly.pdbx_strand_id
1 'polypeptide(L)'
;DNYKGCKADFVYNPANHLLHNLLLAEKTEFEAEQQKMVLKRDVPCQSSHKIQLYSPQYREQYLALHSDDGYWTAEKVIDASDRFRIILALEEDTVVGYMDITHKFEENEPFDLFVKEEYRRRGYGRAKLAKAIELNRPKAMMLLVDTDNTTAISLYESLGFDRFAGGNNITAHVSL
;
A
#
# COMPACT_ATOMS: atom_id res chain seq x y z
N ASP A 1 -1.03 -34.70 -14.34
CA ASP A 1 -0.01 -33.67 -14.65
C ASP A 1 -0.57 -32.46 -15.39
N ASN A 2 -1.81 -32.03 -15.07
CA ASN A 2 -2.48 -30.90 -15.74
C ASN A 2 -1.95 -29.51 -15.32
N TYR A 3 -1.07 -29.41 -14.34
CA TYR A 3 -0.61 -28.14 -13.76
C TYR A 3 0.89 -27.90 -13.94
N LYS A 4 1.60 -28.75 -14.67
CA LYS A 4 3.04 -28.59 -14.90
C LYS A 4 3.34 -27.27 -15.62
N GLY A 5 4.15 -26.45 -14.97
CA GLY A 5 4.52 -25.11 -15.46
C GLY A 5 3.56 -23.99 -15.06
N CYS A 6 2.53 -24.28 -14.27
CA CYS A 6 1.69 -23.25 -13.65
C CYS A 6 2.42 -22.60 -12.46
N LYS A 7 2.11 -21.32 -12.24
CA LYS A 7 2.50 -20.62 -11.02
C LYS A 7 1.27 -20.42 -10.15
N ALA A 8 1.43 -20.52 -8.83
CA ALA A 8 0.37 -20.27 -7.87
C ALA A 8 0.92 -19.41 -6.73
N ASP A 9 0.16 -18.35 -6.39
CA ASP A 9 0.49 -17.46 -5.30
C ASP A 9 -0.45 -17.74 -4.12
N PHE A 10 0.15 -17.90 -2.94
CA PHE A 10 -0.58 -18.11 -1.70
C PHE A 10 -0.31 -16.94 -0.75
N VAL A 11 -1.35 -16.18 -0.43
CA VAL A 11 -1.30 -15.18 0.64
C VAL A 11 -1.96 -15.77 1.88
N TYR A 12 -1.20 -15.91 2.95
CA TYR A 12 -1.69 -16.59 4.16
C TYR A 12 -1.08 -16.02 5.44
N ASN A 13 -1.72 -16.32 6.56
CA ASN A 13 -1.20 -15.94 7.87
C ASN A 13 -0.07 -16.92 8.27
N PRO A 14 1.15 -16.44 8.60
CA PRO A 14 2.28 -17.29 8.97
C PRO A 14 2.03 -18.17 10.22
N ALA A 15 1.04 -17.85 11.04
CA ALA A 15 0.60 -18.72 12.13
C ALA A 15 -0.06 -20.02 11.66
N ASN A 16 -0.41 -20.14 10.38
CA ASN A 16 -0.79 -21.41 9.76
C ASN A 16 0.45 -22.28 9.50
N HIS A 17 1.00 -22.83 10.57
CA HIS A 17 2.24 -23.59 10.52
C HIS A 17 2.16 -24.83 9.62
N LEU A 18 0.97 -25.44 9.47
CA LEU A 18 0.80 -26.60 8.58
C LEU A 18 1.04 -26.21 7.11
N LEU A 19 0.36 -25.15 6.65
CA LEU A 19 0.54 -24.64 5.29
C LEU A 19 1.96 -24.15 5.08
N HIS A 20 2.51 -23.39 6.03
CA HIS A 20 3.88 -22.87 5.94
C HIS A 20 4.90 -23.99 5.77
N ASN A 21 4.83 -25.06 6.58
CA ASN A 21 5.73 -26.20 6.50
C ASN A 21 5.57 -26.99 5.18
N LEU A 22 4.34 -27.10 4.66
CA LEU A 22 4.11 -27.72 3.34
C LEU A 22 4.77 -26.90 2.23
N LEU A 23 4.63 -25.59 2.25
CA LEU A 23 5.23 -24.68 1.25
C LEU A 23 6.77 -24.67 1.36
N LEU A 24 7.34 -24.77 2.57
CA LEU A 24 8.79 -24.90 2.76
C LEU A 24 9.35 -26.21 2.18
N ALA A 25 8.57 -27.29 2.16
CA ALA A 25 8.99 -28.55 1.58
C ALA A 25 9.04 -28.55 0.04
N GLU A 26 8.38 -27.61 -0.58
CA GLU A 26 8.37 -27.36 -2.02
C GLU A 26 9.41 -26.28 -2.38
N LYS A 27 9.72 -26.11 -3.66
CA LYS A 27 10.59 -25.02 -4.14
C LYS A 27 9.80 -23.71 -4.20
N THR A 28 9.50 -23.18 -3.02
CA THR A 28 8.66 -22.00 -2.85
C THR A 28 9.53 -20.77 -2.58
N GLU A 29 9.28 -19.68 -3.28
CA GLU A 29 9.84 -18.36 -2.98
C GLU A 29 8.87 -17.62 -2.08
N PHE A 30 9.38 -17.00 -1.00
CA PHE A 30 8.57 -16.24 -0.06
C PHE A 30 8.92 -14.75 -0.13
N GLU A 31 7.89 -13.92 -0.12
CA GLU A 31 8.07 -12.49 0.11
C GLU A 31 8.33 -12.19 1.61
N ALA A 32 8.67 -10.95 1.90
CA ALA A 32 8.78 -10.49 3.28
C ALA A 32 7.44 -10.61 4.01
N GLU A 33 7.48 -10.97 5.30
CA GLU A 33 6.28 -10.98 6.13
C GLU A 33 5.77 -9.56 6.32
N GLN A 34 4.47 -9.37 6.11
CA GLN A 34 3.80 -8.08 6.28
C GLN A 34 2.97 -8.04 7.55
N GLN A 35 3.12 -6.94 8.28
CA GLN A 35 2.29 -6.60 9.44
C GLN A 35 1.04 -5.88 8.99
N LYS A 36 -0.15 -6.39 9.35
CA LYS A 36 -1.39 -5.60 9.23
C LYS A 36 -1.42 -4.53 10.31
N MET A 37 -1.69 -3.30 9.89
CA MET A 37 -1.97 -2.18 10.79
C MET A 37 -3.36 -1.62 10.51
N VAL A 38 -4.06 -1.15 11.54
CA VAL A 38 -5.43 -0.62 11.43
C VAL A 38 -5.51 0.77 12.06
N LEU A 39 -6.23 1.67 11.43
CA LEU A 39 -6.45 3.01 11.97
C LEU A 39 -7.39 2.94 13.18
N LYS A 40 -6.90 3.32 14.35
CA LYS A 40 -7.62 3.27 15.63
C LYS A 40 -7.87 4.65 16.23
N ARG A 41 -7.00 5.62 15.92
CA ARG A 41 -7.06 6.97 16.51
C ARG A 41 -7.08 8.01 15.41
N ASP A 42 -7.86 9.04 15.62
CA ASP A 42 -7.87 10.22 14.74
C ASP A 42 -6.80 11.20 15.24
N VAL A 43 -5.69 11.27 14.52
CA VAL A 43 -4.59 12.17 14.84
C VAL A 43 -4.64 13.37 13.88
N PRO A 44 -4.92 14.59 14.37
CA PRO A 44 -4.90 15.78 13.53
C PRO A 44 -3.53 15.97 12.89
N CYS A 45 -3.51 16.19 11.59
CA CYS A 45 -2.28 16.47 10.85
C CYS A 45 -2.48 17.70 9.98
N GLN A 46 -1.77 18.78 10.32
CA GLN A 46 -1.67 19.95 9.46
C GLN A 46 -0.43 19.83 8.58
N SER A 47 -0.57 20.17 7.31
CA SER A 47 0.53 20.17 6.36
C SER A 47 0.42 21.38 5.44
N SER A 48 1.56 22.00 5.15
CA SER A 48 1.67 23.06 4.14
C SER A 48 1.89 22.50 2.73
N HIS A 49 2.09 21.19 2.59
CA HIS A 49 2.30 20.56 1.28
C HIS A 49 1.02 20.57 0.44
N LYS A 50 1.17 20.82 -0.86
CA LYS A 50 0.07 20.75 -1.83
C LYS A 50 -0.25 19.27 -2.10
N ILE A 51 -1.29 18.77 -1.45
CA ILE A 51 -1.80 17.39 -1.58
C ILE A 51 -3.18 17.45 -2.20
N GLN A 52 -3.39 16.73 -3.30
CA GLN A 52 -4.67 16.73 -4.01
C GLN A 52 -5.01 15.38 -4.61
N LEU A 53 -6.27 15.19 -4.99
CA LEU A 53 -6.67 14.05 -5.80
C LEU A 53 -6.12 14.19 -7.22
N TYR A 54 -5.88 13.05 -7.84
CA TYR A 54 -5.48 12.95 -9.24
C TYR A 54 -6.44 13.73 -10.14
N SER A 55 -5.85 14.36 -11.16
CA SER A 55 -6.58 14.89 -12.28
C SER A 55 -5.83 14.59 -13.60
N PRO A 56 -6.53 14.50 -14.76
CA PRO A 56 -5.93 14.05 -16.02
C PRO A 56 -4.69 14.81 -16.48
N GLN A 57 -4.55 16.08 -16.08
CA GLN A 57 -3.35 16.89 -16.39
C GLN A 57 -2.05 16.33 -15.82
N TYR A 58 -2.13 15.51 -14.77
CA TYR A 58 -0.95 14.88 -14.14
C TYR A 58 -0.72 13.44 -14.58
N ARG A 59 -1.48 12.96 -15.60
CA ARG A 59 -1.43 11.56 -16.04
C ARG A 59 -0.01 11.11 -16.36
N GLU A 60 0.68 11.82 -17.23
CA GLU A 60 2.03 11.44 -17.66
C GLU A 60 3.03 11.44 -16.50
N GLN A 61 2.90 12.38 -15.57
CA GLN A 61 3.77 12.45 -14.41
C GLN A 61 3.50 11.30 -13.42
N TYR A 62 2.23 10.91 -13.24
CA TYR A 62 1.87 9.77 -12.39
C TYR A 62 2.35 8.46 -13.00
N LEU A 63 2.10 8.21 -14.29
CA LEU A 63 2.59 7.03 -15.01
C LEU A 63 4.12 6.90 -14.93
N ALA A 64 4.85 8.00 -15.06
CA ALA A 64 6.31 7.99 -14.98
C ALA A 64 6.88 7.70 -13.59
N LEU A 65 6.07 7.80 -12.54
CA LEU A 65 6.49 7.52 -11.16
C LEU A 65 6.11 6.13 -10.66
N HIS A 66 5.07 5.54 -11.26
CA HIS A 66 4.55 4.25 -10.83
C HIS A 66 5.48 3.13 -11.28
N SER A 67 5.76 2.16 -10.42
CA SER A 67 6.70 1.07 -10.71
C SER A 67 6.16 0.07 -11.73
N ASP A 68 4.84 -0.14 -11.76
CA ASP A 68 4.14 -1.10 -12.62
C ASP A 68 4.64 -2.56 -12.49
N ASP A 69 5.28 -2.88 -11.38
CA ASP A 69 5.82 -4.23 -11.09
C ASP A 69 4.79 -5.19 -10.46
N GLY A 70 3.62 -4.66 -10.09
CA GLY A 70 2.51 -5.41 -9.52
C GLY A 70 1.33 -5.64 -10.48
N TYR A 71 0.29 -6.31 -9.98
CA TYR A 71 -0.96 -6.50 -10.74
C TYR A 71 -1.67 -5.17 -11.05
N TRP A 72 -1.66 -4.23 -10.12
CA TRP A 72 -2.26 -2.90 -10.27
C TRP A 72 -1.24 -1.93 -10.82
N THR A 73 -1.18 -1.83 -12.14
CA THR A 73 -0.39 -0.81 -12.83
C THR A 73 -1.07 0.54 -12.76
N ALA A 74 -0.33 1.62 -12.99
CA ALA A 74 -0.87 2.98 -12.98
C ALA A 74 -2.10 3.15 -13.90
N GLU A 75 -2.08 2.56 -15.08
CA GLU A 75 -3.21 2.62 -16.02
C GLU A 75 -4.43 1.90 -15.47
N LYS A 76 -4.26 0.69 -14.91
CA LYS A 76 -5.37 -0.05 -14.30
C LYS A 76 -5.98 0.68 -13.10
N VAL A 77 -5.16 1.36 -12.30
CA VAL A 77 -5.64 2.16 -11.17
C VAL A 77 -6.45 3.36 -11.66
N ILE A 78 -5.98 4.07 -12.71
CA ILE A 78 -6.73 5.16 -13.33
C ILE A 78 -8.07 4.67 -13.88
N ASP A 79 -8.07 3.57 -14.61
CA ASP A 79 -9.26 3.00 -15.25
C ASP A 79 -10.27 2.48 -14.23
N ALA A 80 -9.80 1.99 -13.08
CA ALA A 80 -10.64 1.51 -11.99
C ALA A 80 -10.97 2.61 -10.94
N SER A 81 -11.22 3.84 -11.39
CA SER A 81 -11.51 5.00 -10.53
C SER A 81 -12.76 4.85 -9.66
N ASP A 82 -13.64 3.88 -9.96
CA ASP A 82 -14.76 3.48 -9.10
C ASP A 82 -14.29 2.74 -7.82
N ARG A 83 -13.10 2.17 -7.81
CA ARG A 83 -12.49 1.41 -6.70
C ARG A 83 -11.35 2.15 -6.03
N PHE A 84 -10.59 2.92 -6.80
CA PHE A 84 -9.36 3.57 -6.36
C PHE A 84 -9.45 5.09 -6.40
N ARG A 85 -8.73 5.71 -5.49
CA ARG A 85 -8.38 7.12 -5.54
C ARG A 85 -6.87 7.24 -5.56
N ILE A 86 -6.37 8.16 -6.37
CA ILE A 86 -4.97 8.51 -6.45
C ILE A 86 -4.80 9.86 -5.76
N ILE A 87 -3.91 9.92 -4.78
CA ILE A 87 -3.55 11.13 -4.05
C ILE A 87 -2.16 11.55 -4.51
N LEU A 88 -2.03 12.76 -5.03
CA LEU A 88 -0.77 13.32 -5.52
C LEU A 88 -0.19 14.32 -4.52
N ALA A 89 1.12 14.27 -4.36
CA ALA A 89 1.90 15.32 -3.71
C ALA A 89 2.60 16.16 -4.77
N LEU A 90 2.46 17.47 -4.67
CA LEU A 90 2.97 18.43 -5.65
C LEU A 90 3.97 19.37 -5.01
N GLU A 91 5.03 19.66 -5.74
CA GLU A 91 5.90 20.80 -5.51
C GLU A 91 5.72 21.73 -6.71
N GLU A 92 5.14 22.91 -6.48
CA GLU A 92 4.60 23.75 -7.55
C GLU A 92 3.60 22.96 -8.42
N ASP A 93 3.93 22.65 -9.67
CA ASP A 93 3.12 21.87 -10.61
C ASP A 93 3.76 20.48 -10.96
N THR A 94 4.81 20.13 -10.23
CA THR A 94 5.50 18.84 -10.42
C THR A 94 5.01 17.81 -9.43
N VAL A 95 4.62 16.62 -9.90
CA VAL A 95 4.28 15.48 -9.04
C VAL A 95 5.57 14.93 -8.43
N VAL A 96 5.67 15.00 -7.11
CA VAL A 96 6.83 14.52 -6.34
C VAL A 96 6.56 13.22 -5.58
N GLY A 97 5.31 12.76 -5.64
CA GLY A 97 4.92 11.48 -5.07
C GLY A 97 3.44 11.23 -5.21
N TYR A 98 3.04 9.97 -5.05
CA TYR A 98 1.65 9.54 -5.11
C TYR A 98 1.31 8.57 -3.97
N MET A 99 0.04 8.29 -3.82
CA MET A 99 -0.52 7.24 -2.98
C MET A 99 -1.80 6.73 -3.63
N ASP A 100 -1.87 5.43 -3.84
CA ASP A 100 -3.06 4.75 -4.31
C ASP A 100 -3.81 4.13 -3.13
N ILE A 101 -5.10 4.40 -3.09
CA ILE A 101 -5.97 3.95 -2.00
C ILE A 101 -7.27 3.38 -2.54
N THR A 102 -7.71 2.25 -2.00
CA THR A 102 -9.08 1.78 -2.22
C THR A 102 -10.08 2.70 -1.51
N HIS A 103 -11.30 2.84 -2.05
CA HIS A 103 -12.31 3.70 -1.41
C HIS A 103 -13.73 3.13 -1.42
N LYS A 104 -13.94 2.01 -2.09
CA LYS A 104 -15.26 1.40 -2.27
C LYS A 104 -15.67 0.49 -1.12
N PHE A 105 -14.69 -0.05 -0.40
CA PHE A 105 -14.90 -1.10 0.60
C PHE A 105 -15.28 -0.52 1.97
N GLU A 106 -15.73 -1.40 2.88
CA GLU A 106 -15.97 -1.04 4.29
C GLU A 106 -14.65 -0.76 5.02
N GLU A 107 -13.60 -1.52 4.72
CA GLU A 107 -12.22 -1.29 5.16
C GLU A 107 -11.36 -0.99 3.92
N ASN A 108 -10.81 0.21 3.83
CA ASN A 108 -10.01 0.65 2.69
C ASN A 108 -8.53 0.65 3.02
N GLU A 109 -7.71 0.53 1.98
CA GLU A 109 -6.27 0.32 2.08
C GLU A 109 -5.50 1.30 1.19
N PRO A 110 -4.57 2.11 1.75
CA PRO A 110 -3.48 2.71 0.98
C PRO A 110 -2.46 1.61 0.66
N PHE A 111 -2.43 1.14 -0.58
CA PHE A 111 -1.65 -0.04 -0.96
C PHE A 111 -0.36 0.29 -1.72
N ASP A 112 -0.22 1.50 -2.25
CA ASP A 112 1.02 1.96 -2.86
C ASP A 112 1.28 3.42 -2.46
N LEU A 113 2.48 3.67 -1.94
CA LEU A 113 2.90 4.98 -1.48
C LEU A 113 4.33 5.26 -1.93
N PHE A 114 4.49 6.20 -2.84
CA PHE A 114 5.78 6.61 -3.37
C PHE A 114 6.07 8.10 -3.12
N VAL A 115 7.33 8.42 -2.82
CA VAL A 115 7.89 9.78 -2.81
C VAL A 115 9.25 9.76 -3.48
N LYS A 116 9.48 10.63 -4.44
CA LYS A 116 10.79 10.80 -5.09
C LYS A 116 11.88 10.99 -4.04
N GLU A 117 13.05 10.39 -4.27
CA GLU A 117 14.13 10.31 -3.29
C GLU A 117 14.54 11.68 -2.74
N GLU A 118 14.72 12.66 -3.62
CA GLU A 118 15.10 14.03 -3.27
C GLU A 118 14.05 14.80 -2.45
N TYR A 119 12.81 14.27 -2.38
CA TYR A 119 11.69 14.83 -1.59
C TYR A 119 11.37 14.01 -0.33
N ARG A 120 12.09 12.90 -0.09
CA ARG A 120 11.90 12.09 1.12
C ARG A 120 12.31 12.85 2.36
N ARG A 121 11.80 12.44 3.52
CA ARG A 121 12.06 13.04 4.85
C ARG A 121 11.64 14.50 4.99
N ARG A 122 10.83 15.03 4.06
CA ARG A 122 10.26 16.37 4.08
C ARG A 122 8.78 16.40 4.47
N GLY A 123 8.18 15.27 4.88
CA GLY A 123 6.80 15.20 5.36
C GLY A 123 5.75 14.84 4.31
N TYR A 124 6.10 14.66 3.02
CA TYR A 124 5.14 14.35 1.96
C TYR A 124 4.38 13.03 2.19
N GLY A 125 5.05 11.97 2.66
CA GLY A 125 4.40 10.71 3.00
C GLY A 125 3.33 10.89 4.08
N ARG A 126 3.68 11.62 5.14
CA ARG A 126 2.74 11.96 6.23
C ARG A 126 1.54 12.76 5.73
N ALA A 127 1.79 13.77 4.90
CA ALA A 127 0.74 14.64 4.36
C ALA A 127 -0.24 13.87 3.46
N LYS A 128 0.27 12.99 2.58
CA LYS A 128 -0.57 12.13 1.73
C LYS A 128 -1.42 11.17 2.56
N LEU A 129 -0.82 10.48 3.54
CA LEU A 129 -1.57 9.54 4.38
C LEU A 129 -2.62 10.26 5.23
N ALA A 130 -2.31 11.44 5.77
CA ALA A 130 -3.30 12.26 6.46
C ALA A 130 -4.48 12.65 5.55
N LYS A 131 -4.21 12.99 4.29
CA LYS A 131 -5.25 13.27 3.28
C LYS A 131 -6.06 12.01 2.95
N ALA A 132 -5.42 10.85 2.87
CA ALA A 132 -6.10 9.57 2.67
C ALA A 132 -7.08 9.26 3.82
N ILE A 133 -6.64 9.45 5.08
CA ILE A 133 -7.48 9.28 6.27
C ILE A 133 -8.69 10.24 6.22
N GLU A 134 -8.46 11.51 5.91
CA GLU A 134 -9.55 12.51 5.78
C GLU A 134 -10.59 12.08 4.75
N LEU A 135 -10.14 11.68 3.56
CA LEU A 135 -11.02 11.29 2.44
C LEU A 135 -11.74 9.96 2.66
N ASN A 136 -11.18 9.09 3.51
CA ASN A 136 -11.75 7.77 3.77
C ASN A 136 -12.89 7.79 4.81
N ARG A 137 -12.96 8.82 5.65
CA ARG A 137 -13.98 8.90 6.70
C ARG A 137 -15.41 8.78 6.14
N PRO A 138 -16.32 8.12 6.88
CA PRO A 138 -16.15 7.47 8.19
C PRO A 138 -15.72 5.99 8.11
N LYS A 139 -15.28 5.49 6.96
CA LYS A 139 -14.95 4.08 6.76
C LYS A 139 -13.68 3.67 7.50
N ALA A 140 -13.57 2.37 7.79
CA ALA A 140 -12.35 1.80 8.35
C ALA A 140 -11.17 1.89 7.38
N MET A 141 -9.97 1.91 7.91
CA MET A 141 -8.73 1.91 7.12
C MET A 141 -7.72 0.96 7.74
N MET A 142 -7.12 0.15 6.90
CA MET A 142 -6.00 -0.72 7.24
C MET A 142 -4.88 -0.58 6.23
N LEU A 143 -3.71 -1.10 6.52
CA LEU A 143 -2.61 -1.25 5.58
C LEU A 143 -1.76 -2.47 5.94
N LEU A 144 -1.01 -2.93 4.96
CA LEU A 144 0.05 -3.91 5.11
C LEU A 144 1.41 -3.23 4.97
N VAL A 145 2.37 -3.64 5.77
CA VAL A 145 3.73 -3.11 5.75
C VAL A 145 4.72 -4.21 6.12
N ASP A 146 5.84 -4.28 5.43
CA ASP A 146 6.90 -5.23 5.75
C ASP A 146 7.34 -5.05 7.21
N THR A 147 7.49 -6.16 7.93
CA THR A 147 7.75 -6.14 9.38
C THR A 147 9.07 -5.47 9.76
N ASP A 148 10.01 -5.39 8.83
CA ASP A 148 11.32 -4.73 8.98
C ASP A 148 11.33 -3.25 8.55
N ASN A 149 10.26 -2.77 7.88
CA ASN A 149 10.14 -1.37 7.46
C ASN A 149 9.76 -0.45 8.63
N THR A 150 10.68 -0.34 9.60
CA THR A 150 10.48 0.44 10.83
C THR A 150 10.18 1.92 10.56
N THR A 151 10.67 2.47 9.46
CA THR A 151 10.42 3.86 9.04
C THR A 151 8.94 4.06 8.67
N ALA A 152 8.38 3.18 7.86
CA ALA A 152 6.98 3.24 7.49
C ALA A 152 6.07 2.95 8.70
N ILE A 153 6.40 1.93 9.49
CA ILE A 153 5.66 1.60 10.71
C ILE A 153 5.58 2.81 11.65
N SER A 154 6.70 3.48 11.91
CA SER A 154 6.73 4.68 12.76
C SER A 154 5.87 5.83 12.19
N LEU A 155 5.85 6.00 10.86
CA LEU A 155 4.98 6.96 10.20
C LEU A 155 3.51 6.62 10.47
N TYR A 156 3.10 5.37 10.26
CA TYR A 156 1.72 4.91 10.44
C TYR A 156 1.27 5.04 11.90
N GLU A 157 2.07 4.58 12.85
CA GLU A 157 1.81 4.74 14.29
C GLU A 157 1.61 6.21 14.68
N SER A 158 2.41 7.11 14.10
CA SER A 158 2.32 8.56 14.35
C SER A 158 1.04 9.21 13.82
N LEU A 159 0.30 8.53 12.92
CA LEU A 159 -0.98 8.97 12.36
C LEU A 159 -2.17 8.18 12.90
N GLY A 160 -1.95 7.33 13.91
CA GLY A 160 -3.04 6.66 14.63
C GLY A 160 -3.30 5.24 14.23
N PHE A 161 -2.45 4.63 13.40
CA PHE A 161 -2.51 3.20 13.14
C PHE A 161 -1.89 2.42 14.29
N ASP A 162 -2.50 1.31 14.64
CA ASP A 162 -1.97 0.34 15.59
C ASP A 162 -1.79 -1.01 14.89
N ARG A 163 -0.79 -1.78 15.34
CA ARG A 163 -0.55 -3.14 14.84
C ARG A 163 -1.73 -4.03 15.20
N PHE A 164 -2.20 -4.80 14.23
CA PHE A 164 -3.29 -5.75 14.44
C PHE A 164 -2.70 -7.14 14.73
N ALA A 165 -2.82 -7.58 15.97
CA ALA A 165 -2.28 -8.88 16.40
C ALA A 165 -2.93 -10.03 15.61
N GLY A 166 -2.10 -10.93 15.10
CA GLY A 166 -2.54 -12.09 14.32
C GLY A 166 -3.01 -11.74 12.89
N GLY A 167 -2.79 -10.51 12.43
CA GLY A 167 -3.15 -10.08 11.08
C GLY A 167 -1.98 -10.08 10.08
N ASN A 168 -0.84 -10.67 10.44
CA ASN A 168 0.30 -10.74 9.53
C ASN A 168 0.03 -11.65 8.34
N ASN A 169 0.58 -11.29 7.20
CA ASN A 169 0.51 -12.07 5.98
C ASN A 169 1.91 -12.37 5.44
N ILE A 170 2.02 -13.45 4.71
CA ILE A 170 3.18 -13.79 3.90
C ILE A 170 2.70 -14.27 2.54
N THR A 171 3.37 -13.87 1.47
CA THR A 171 3.11 -14.37 0.12
C THR A 171 4.12 -15.45 -0.22
N ALA A 172 3.63 -16.54 -0.80
CA ALA A 172 4.45 -17.65 -1.25
C ALA A 172 4.18 -17.93 -2.73
N HIS A 173 5.23 -17.97 -3.54
CA HIS A 173 5.18 -18.22 -4.98
C HIS A 173 5.63 -19.66 -5.27
N VAL A 174 4.70 -20.48 -5.72
CA VAL A 174 4.93 -21.90 -6.02
C VAL A 174 4.95 -22.12 -7.53
N SER A 175 5.99 -22.81 -8.02
CA SER A 175 6.06 -23.29 -9.41
C SER A 175 5.72 -24.77 -9.44
N LEU A 176 4.60 -25.14 -10.08
CA LEU A 176 4.05 -26.49 -10.17
C LEU A 176 4.56 -27.24 -11.42
#